data_47c85a99b3cf3826007e1b778e47efda
#
_entry.id   47c85a99b3cf3826007e1b778e47efda
#
_cell.length_a   1.000
_cell.length_b   1.000
_cell.length_c   1.000
_cell.angle_alpha   90.00
_cell.angle_beta   90.00
_cell.angle_gamma   90.00
#
_symmetry.space_group_name_H-M   'P 1'
#
loop_
_entity.id
_entity.type
_entity.pdbx_description
1 polymer ?
#
loop_
_entity_poly.entity_id
_entity_poly.type
_entity_poly.pdbx_seq_one_letter_code
_entity_poly.pdbx_strand_id
1 'polypeptide(L)'
;DFDGMVIAFCQDSTLKGIGIANEGIISTKLGMKGIPALAEELQVARNLFLLEYTGGKLHIPTISTQGSIKLIKEAKAKGLQVTCSVAVHNLVLNDEVLMGFDTRYKVLPPLREEATRKALVEAVLDGTIDCITSDHNPLDIEHKKLEFDLAKDGTIGLESAFGALLTILPLEVVVEKLNANKLVFNTENPSIGIDNKADISLFTTGDNWTFGKENIL
;
A
#
# COMPACT_ATOMS: atom_id res chain seq x y z
N ASP A 1 -12.76 27.72 3.76
CA ASP A 1 -13.34 26.66 2.95
C ASP A 1 -12.24 26.03 2.11
N PHE A 2 -11.79 24.85 2.54
CA PHE A 2 -10.73 24.10 1.87
C PHE A 2 -11.35 23.03 0.97
N ASP A 3 -11.25 23.18 -0.36
CA ASP A 3 -11.76 22.22 -1.35
C ASP A 3 -10.67 21.23 -1.83
N GLY A 4 -9.60 21.08 -1.08
CA GLY A 4 -8.52 20.16 -1.40
C GLY A 4 -8.73 18.74 -0.86
N MET A 5 -7.95 17.80 -1.38
CA MET A 5 -7.89 16.43 -0.87
C MET A 5 -7.10 16.38 0.43
N VAL A 6 -7.70 15.84 1.49
CA VAL A 6 -6.99 15.52 2.73
C VAL A 6 -6.40 14.12 2.60
N ILE A 7 -5.11 13.97 2.93
CA ILE A 7 -4.44 12.66 2.96
C ILE A 7 -4.25 12.28 4.43
N ALA A 8 -4.74 11.11 4.84
CA ALA A 8 -4.65 10.65 6.21
C ALA A 8 -4.14 9.21 6.29
N PHE A 9 -2.89 9.05 6.72
CA PHE A 9 -2.36 7.74 7.07
C PHE A 9 -3.04 7.24 8.36
N CYS A 10 -3.64 6.06 8.26
CA CYS A 10 -4.50 5.53 9.31
C CYS A 10 -3.75 4.53 10.19
N GLN A 11 -3.28 4.98 11.35
CA GLN A 11 -2.69 4.12 12.36
C GLN A 11 -2.86 4.72 13.75
N ASP A 12 -3.46 3.97 14.67
CA ASP A 12 -3.52 4.32 16.07
C ASP A 12 -2.20 3.94 16.77
N SER A 13 -1.48 4.96 17.25
CA SER A 13 -0.16 4.78 17.87
C SER A 13 -0.24 4.03 19.21
N THR A 14 -1.35 4.16 19.93
CA THR A 14 -1.54 3.49 21.22
C THR A 14 -1.75 1.98 21.00
N LEU A 15 -2.59 1.61 20.02
CA LEU A 15 -2.83 0.21 19.68
C LEU A 15 -1.62 -0.43 18.99
N LYS A 16 -0.91 0.31 18.13
CA LYS A 16 0.36 -0.15 17.56
C LYS A 16 1.38 -0.43 18.66
N GLY A 17 1.48 0.48 19.64
CA GLY A 17 2.48 0.40 20.70
C GLY A 17 3.89 0.15 20.16
N ILE A 18 4.56 -0.86 20.69
CA ILE A 18 5.88 -1.33 20.25
C ILE A 18 5.80 -2.46 19.20
N GLY A 19 4.64 -2.65 18.57
CA GLY A 19 4.45 -3.67 17.52
C GLY A 19 5.35 -3.44 16.31
N ILE A 20 5.86 -4.54 15.75
CA ILE A 20 6.85 -4.53 14.65
C ILE A 20 6.47 -5.44 13.48
N ALA A 21 5.42 -6.23 13.61
CA ALA A 21 4.91 -7.15 12.60
C ALA A 21 3.39 -7.27 12.74
N ASN A 22 2.71 -7.90 11.77
CA ASN A 22 1.28 -8.20 11.90
C ASN A 22 1.00 -9.06 13.13
N GLU A 23 -0.04 -8.70 13.90
CA GLU A 23 -0.53 -9.55 14.98
C GLU A 23 -1.16 -10.81 14.40
N GLY A 24 -0.55 -11.97 14.65
CA GLY A 24 -1.03 -13.24 14.09
C GLY A 24 -0.14 -14.42 14.44
N ILE A 25 -0.31 -15.51 13.69
CA ILE A 25 0.40 -16.76 13.89
C ILE A 25 1.92 -16.57 13.73
N ILE A 26 2.34 -15.81 12.71
CA ILE A 26 3.76 -15.62 12.39
C ILE A 26 4.47 -14.81 13.48
N SER A 27 3.92 -13.66 13.87
CA SER A 27 4.50 -12.86 14.96
C SER A 27 4.59 -13.63 16.28
N THR A 28 3.57 -14.43 16.59
CA THR A 28 3.57 -15.29 17.78
C THR A 28 4.68 -16.36 17.72
N LYS A 29 4.84 -17.04 16.56
CA LYS A 29 5.91 -18.03 16.38
C LYS A 29 7.31 -17.42 16.51
N LEU A 30 7.48 -16.19 16.04
CA LEU A 30 8.77 -15.49 16.05
C LEU A 30 9.03 -14.72 17.36
N GLY A 31 8.08 -14.70 18.29
CA GLY A 31 8.17 -13.90 19.51
C GLY A 31 8.14 -12.39 19.28
N MET A 32 7.67 -11.94 18.12
CA MET A 32 7.56 -10.52 17.76
C MET A 32 6.29 -9.91 18.36
N LYS A 33 6.37 -8.63 18.72
CA LYS A 33 5.18 -7.85 19.12
C LYS A 33 4.32 -7.56 17.90
N GLY A 34 3.05 -7.95 17.97
CA GLY A 34 2.08 -7.75 16.90
C GLY A 34 1.53 -6.33 16.83
N ILE A 35 1.20 -5.90 15.62
CA ILE A 35 0.40 -4.71 15.32
C ILE A 35 -0.99 -5.21 14.95
N PRO A 36 -2.01 -5.00 15.78
CA PRO A 36 -3.36 -5.47 15.49
C PRO A 36 -3.93 -4.74 14.27
N ALA A 37 -4.74 -5.43 13.47
CA ALA A 37 -5.47 -4.82 12.36
C ALA A 37 -6.33 -3.64 12.83
N LEU A 38 -6.86 -3.74 14.03
CA LEU A 38 -7.66 -2.70 14.69
C LEU A 38 -6.95 -1.35 14.79
N ALA A 39 -5.60 -1.32 14.86
CA ALA A 39 -4.84 -0.08 14.88
C ALA A 39 -5.03 0.77 13.60
N GLU A 40 -5.23 0.12 12.45
CA GLU A 40 -5.56 0.77 11.19
C GLU A 40 -7.07 1.06 11.10
N GLU A 41 -7.89 0.05 11.36
CA GLU A 41 -9.34 0.08 11.15
C GLU A 41 -10.06 1.15 11.98
N LEU A 42 -9.65 1.36 13.23
CA LEU A 42 -10.22 2.44 14.07
C LEU A 42 -9.94 3.83 13.50
N GLN A 43 -8.73 4.06 12.99
CA GLN A 43 -8.40 5.35 12.39
C GLN A 43 -9.10 5.54 11.03
N VAL A 44 -9.27 4.48 10.25
CA VAL A 44 -10.09 4.50 9.04
C VAL A 44 -11.54 4.86 9.40
N ALA A 45 -12.16 4.15 10.34
CA ALA A 45 -13.54 4.42 10.79
C ALA A 45 -13.69 5.87 11.27
N ARG A 46 -12.78 6.34 12.16
CA ARG A 46 -12.79 7.72 12.65
C ARG A 46 -12.73 8.73 11.52
N ASN A 47 -11.83 8.55 10.56
CA ASN A 47 -11.66 9.48 9.45
C ASN A 47 -12.87 9.47 8.50
N LEU A 48 -13.51 8.32 8.30
CA LEU A 48 -14.75 8.23 7.52
C LEU A 48 -15.92 8.93 8.20
N PHE A 49 -16.06 8.83 9.54
CA PHE A 49 -17.07 9.61 10.29
C PHE A 49 -16.82 11.12 10.16
N LEU A 50 -15.55 11.56 10.24
CA LEU A 50 -15.22 12.97 10.04
C LEU A 50 -15.53 13.42 8.60
N LEU A 51 -15.24 12.59 7.61
CA LEU A 51 -15.55 12.85 6.21
C LEU A 51 -17.06 12.99 5.99
N GLU A 52 -17.87 12.08 6.55
CA GLU A 52 -19.32 12.12 6.47
C GLU A 52 -19.89 13.39 7.12
N TYR A 53 -19.31 13.82 8.25
CA TYR A 53 -19.72 15.03 8.94
C TYR A 53 -19.31 16.32 8.21
N THR A 54 -18.14 16.37 7.58
CA THR A 54 -17.60 17.58 6.96
C THR A 54 -17.93 17.72 5.48
N GLY A 55 -18.23 16.64 4.76
CA GLY A 55 -18.51 16.61 3.32
C GLY A 55 -17.30 16.91 2.45
N GLY A 56 -16.06 16.74 2.96
CA GLY A 56 -14.82 17.00 2.23
C GLY A 56 -14.39 15.87 1.29
N LYS A 57 -13.09 15.84 0.93
CA LYS A 57 -12.44 14.82 0.10
C LYS A 57 -11.31 14.17 0.91
N LEU A 58 -11.27 12.85 0.94
CA LEU A 58 -10.29 12.09 1.73
C LEU A 58 -9.57 11.05 0.87
N HIS A 59 -8.25 10.98 0.99
CA HIS A 59 -7.46 9.86 0.53
C HIS A 59 -6.82 9.14 1.72
N ILE A 60 -7.01 7.82 1.80
CA ILE A 60 -6.41 6.96 2.82
C ILE A 60 -5.29 6.16 2.15
N PRO A 61 -4.01 6.55 2.35
CA PRO A 61 -2.90 5.84 1.74
C PRO A 61 -2.64 4.49 2.41
N THR A 62 -2.11 3.55 1.64
CA THR A 62 -1.52 2.28 2.08
C THR A 62 -2.36 1.49 3.06
N ILE A 63 -3.66 1.28 2.76
CA ILE A 63 -4.48 0.37 3.57
C ILE A 63 -3.95 -1.07 3.49
N SER A 64 -4.11 -1.82 4.56
CA SER A 64 -3.54 -3.16 4.65
C SER A 64 -4.45 -4.22 5.28
N THR A 65 -5.68 -3.87 5.69
CA THR A 65 -6.56 -4.80 6.43
C THR A 65 -7.90 -5.04 5.74
N GLN A 66 -8.51 -6.20 6.00
CA GLN A 66 -9.83 -6.54 5.47
C GLN A 66 -10.94 -5.61 6.03
N GLY A 67 -10.82 -5.21 7.30
CA GLY A 67 -11.77 -4.28 7.91
C GLY A 67 -11.72 -2.89 7.26
N SER A 68 -10.52 -2.40 6.92
CA SER A 68 -10.36 -1.14 6.17
C SER A 68 -11.02 -1.22 4.78
N ILE A 69 -10.82 -2.31 4.04
CA ILE A 69 -11.49 -2.55 2.75
C ILE A 69 -13.01 -2.44 2.91
N LYS A 70 -13.57 -3.15 3.89
CA LYS A 70 -15.02 -3.16 4.16
C LYS A 70 -15.53 -1.76 4.47
N LEU A 71 -14.89 -1.05 5.40
CA LEU A 71 -15.27 0.31 5.80
C LEU A 71 -15.25 1.30 4.62
N ILE A 72 -14.21 1.24 3.79
CA ILE A 72 -14.09 2.12 2.63
C ILE A 72 -15.14 1.77 1.57
N LYS A 73 -15.41 0.48 1.32
CA LYS A 73 -16.44 0.04 0.39
C LYS A 73 -17.83 0.52 0.80
N GLU A 74 -18.15 0.44 2.10
CA GLU A 74 -19.40 0.96 2.66
C GLU A 74 -19.50 2.50 2.54
N ALA A 75 -18.40 3.21 2.80
CA ALA A 75 -18.34 4.66 2.65
C ALA A 75 -18.53 5.11 1.18
N LYS A 76 -17.89 4.43 0.22
CA LYS A 76 -18.11 4.67 -1.20
C LYS A 76 -19.56 4.40 -1.62
N ALA A 77 -20.17 3.32 -1.12
CA ALA A 77 -21.58 3.01 -1.38
C ALA A 77 -22.55 4.07 -0.85
N LYS A 78 -22.19 4.79 0.21
CA LYS A 78 -22.91 5.96 0.72
C LYS A 78 -22.68 7.24 -0.10
N GLY A 79 -21.78 7.22 -1.09
CA GLY A 79 -21.44 8.38 -1.91
C GLY A 79 -20.42 9.33 -1.28
N LEU A 80 -19.71 8.92 -0.24
CA LEU A 80 -18.64 9.73 0.36
C LEU A 80 -17.45 9.86 -0.62
N GLN A 81 -16.85 11.03 -0.67
CA GLN A 81 -15.69 11.30 -1.53
C GLN A 81 -14.40 10.76 -0.87
N VAL A 82 -14.27 9.45 -0.83
CA VAL A 82 -13.11 8.75 -0.30
C VAL A 82 -12.42 7.92 -1.37
N THR A 83 -11.10 8.00 -1.39
CA THR A 83 -10.22 7.14 -2.19
C THR A 83 -9.20 6.48 -1.28
N CYS A 84 -8.60 5.39 -1.74
CA CYS A 84 -7.53 4.72 -1.00
C CYS A 84 -6.48 4.12 -1.93
N SER A 85 -5.31 3.88 -1.39
CA SER A 85 -4.24 3.16 -2.06
C SER A 85 -3.76 1.96 -1.23
N VAL A 86 -3.02 1.07 -1.88
CA VAL A 86 -2.33 -0.06 -1.28
C VAL A 86 -0.88 -0.09 -1.73
N ALA A 87 0.04 -0.51 -0.86
CA ALA A 87 1.43 -0.67 -1.22
C ALA A 87 1.65 -1.97 -2.01
N VAL A 88 2.54 -1.93 -3.02
CA VAL A 88 2.89 -3.10 -3.85
C VAL A 88 3.27 -4.30 -3.00
N HIS A 89 4.12 -4.10 -1.98
CA HIS A 89 4.60 -5.20 -1.14
C HIS A 89 3.47 -5.88 -0.35
N ASN A 90 2.38 -5.17 0.03
CA ASN A 90 1.21 -5.78 0.68
C ASN A 90 0.34 -6.61 -0.29
N LEU A 91 0.50 -6.44 -1.61
CA LEU A 91 -0.18 -7.25 -2.63
C LEU A 91 0.62 -8.51 -3.00
N VAL A 92 1.96 -8.42 -3.05
CA VAL A 92 2.82 -9.50 -3.55
C VAL A 92 3.42 -10.38 -2.45
N LEU A 93 3.51 -9.87 -1.21
CA LEU A 93 4.11 -10.56 -0.06
C LEU A 93 3.07 -10.74 1.06
N ASN A 94 3.25 -11.79 1.85
CA ASN A 94 2.55 -12.00 3.11
C ASN A 94 3.54 -12.06 4.28
N ASP A 95 3.06 -12.17 5.51
CA ASP A 95 3.88 -12.16 6.72
C ASP A 95 4.79 -13.40 6.89
N GLU A 96 4.62 -14.46 6.09
CA GLU A 96 5.48 -15.65 6.14
C GLU A 96 6.93 -15.34 5.76
N VAL A 97 7.18 -14.30 4.96
CA VAL A 97 8.55 -13.88 4.58
C VAL A 97 9.37 -13.43 5.80
N LEU A 98 8.71 -13.10 6.91
CA LEU A 98 9.37 -12.70 8.15
C LEU A 98 10.03 -13.86 8.89
N MET A 99 9.75 -15.12 8.52
CA MET A 99 10.34 -16.31 9.15
C MET A 99 11.88 -16.32 9.13
N GLY A 100 12.48 -15.61 8.19
CA GLY A 100 13.94 -15.44 8.11
C GLY A 100 14.51 -14.24 8.86
N PHE A 101 13.69 -13.47 9.59
CA PHE A 101 14.09 -12.22 10.27
C PHE A 101 14.76 -11.19 9.34
N ASP A 102 14.49 -11.27 8.04
CA ASP A 102 15.08 -10.34 7.07
C ASP A 102 14.44 -8.96 7.19
N THR A 103 15.23 -8.00 7.62
CA THR A 103 14.78 -6.62 7.86
C THR A 103 14.33 -5.89 6.60
N ARG A 104 14.68 -6.38 5.40
CA ARG A 104 14.19 -5.83 4.13
C ARG A 104 12.67 -5.89 4.01
N TYR A 105 12.04 -6.86 4.69
CA TYR A 105 10.58 -7.02 4.75
C TYR A 105 9.91 -6.29 5.90
N LYS A 106 10.67 -5.53 6.70
CA LYS A 106 10.08 -4.70 7.76
C LYS A 106 9.52 -3.42 7.17
N VAL A 107 8.21 -3.35 7.06
CA VAL A 107 7.44 -2.26 6.44
C VAL A 107 6.28 -1.83 7.34
N LEU A 108 5.74 -0.63 7.07
CA LEU A 108 4.58 -0.08 7.76
C LEU A 108 3.65 0.60 6.74
N PRO A 109 2.39 0.13 6.61
CA PRO A 109 1.73 -0.97 7.37
C PRO A 109 2.46 -2.30 7.22
N PRO A 110 2.34 -3.20 8.24
CA PRO A 110 3.02 -4.48 8.18
C PRO A 110 2.45 -5.39 7.09
N LEU A 111 3.26 -6.32 6.60
CA LEU A 111 2.78 -7.42 5.77
C LEU A 111 1.78 -8.24 6.57
N ARG A 112 0.62 -8.54 5.98
CA ARG A 112 -0.47 -9.29 6.60
C ARG A 112 -0.44 -10.76 6.17
N GLU A 113 -1.25 -11.57 6.83
CA GLU A 113 -1.44 -12.97 6.47
C GLU A 113 -2.01 -13.13 5.04
N GLU A 114 -1.83 -14.32 4.46
CA GLU A 114 -2.20 -14.63 3.08
C GLU A 114 -3.69 -14.37 2.77
N ALA A 115 -4.59 -14.60 3.74
CA ALA A 115 -6.02 -14.32 3.55
C ALA A 115 -6.29 -12.83 3.33
N THR A 116 -5.61 -11.96 4.08
CA THR A 116 -5.72 -10.51 3.92
C THR A 116 -5.04 -10.03 2.63
N ARG A 117 -3.87 -10.59 2.27
CA ARG A 117 -3.23 -10.30 1.00
C ARG A 117 -4.15 -10.57 -0.19
N LYS A 118 -4.81 -11.73 -0.20
CA LYS A 118 -5.80 -12.09 -1.25
C LYS A 118 -6.97 -11.11 -1.30
N ALA A 119 -7.50 -10.73 -0.14
CA ALA A 119 -8.60 -9.75 -0.06
C ALA A 119 -8.19 -8.36 -0.60
N LEU A 120 -6.92 -7.94 -0.38
CA LEU A 120 -6.38 -6.72 -0.97
C LEU A 120 -6.32 -6.81 -2.50
N VAL A 121 -5.85 -7.93 -3.06
CA VAL A 121 -5.82 -8.18 -4.51
C VAL A 121 -7.25 -8.12 -5.09
N GLU A 122 -8.21 -8.79 -4.46
CA GLU A 122 -9.62 -8.75 -4.87
C GLU A 122 -10.19 -7.31 -4.82
N ALA A 123 -9.84 -6.53 -3.80
CA ALA A 123 -10.28 -5.15 -3.66
C ALA A 123 -9.65 -4.20 -4.70
N VAL A 124 -8.46 -4.52 -5.23
CA VAL A 124 -7.90 -3.84 -6.40
C VAL A 124 -8.70 -4.16 -7.66
N LEU A 125 -9.03 -5.44 -7.85
CA LEU A 125 -9.77 -5.92 -9.04
C LEU A 125 -11.22 -5.43 -9.07
N ASP A 126 -11.88 -5.34 -7.92
CA ASP A 126 -13.28 -4.87 -7.84
C ASP A 126 -13.42 -3.35 -7.79
N GLY A 127 -12.30 -2.60 -7.79
CA GLY A 127 -12.29 -1.14 -7.79
C GLY A 127 -12.49 -0.49 -6.42
N THR A 128 -12.56 -1.27 -5.33
CA THR A 128 -12.61 -0.72 -3.97
C THR A 128 -11.33 0.05 -3.65
N ILE A 129 -10.17 -0.45 -4.09
CA ILE A 129 -8.88 0.24 -4.02
C ILE A 129 -8.66 1.01 -5.32
N ASP A 130 -8.45 2.32 -5.21
CA ASP A 130 -8.37 3.24 -6.34
C ASP A 130 -7.02 3.19 -7.04
N CYS A 131 -5.92 3.15 -6.29
CA CYS A 131 -4.57 3.17 -6.85
C CYS A 131 -3.59 2.30 -6.06
N ILE A 132 -2.48 1.96 -6.70
CA ILE A 132 -1.36 1.23 -6.11
C ILE A 132 -0.17 2.18 -6.00
N THR A 133 0.55 2.11 -4.89
CA THR A 133 1.78 2.87 -4.66
C THR A 133 2.97 1.92 -4.48
N SER A 134 4.14 2.33 -4.97
CA SER A 134 5.39 1.60 -4.71
C SER A 134 5.74 1.58 -3.23
N ASP A 135 5.28 2.57 -2.48
CA ASP A 135 5.68 2.84 -1.10
C ASP A 135 7.20 2.79 -0.91
N HIS A 136 7.91 3.38 -1.89
CA HIS A 136 9.37 3.42 -1.95
C HIS A 136 9.91 4.28 -0.82
N ASN A 137 10.49 3.63 0.17
CA ASN A 137 11.09 4.28 1.35
C ASN A 137 12.50 3.71 1.58
N PRO A 138 13.50 4.21 0.82
CA PRO A 138 14.88 3.75 0.95
C PRO A 138 15.47 4.17 2.29
N LEU A 139 16.24 3.30 2.88
CA LEU A 139 16.92 3.53 4.15
C LEU A 139 18.39 3.15 4.02
N ASP A 140 19.21 3.89 4.73
CA ASP A 140 20.65 3.57 4.85
C ASP A 140 20.85 2.17 5.43
N ILE A 141 21.94 1.54 5.02
CA ILE A 141 22.27 0.18 5.45
C ILE A 141 22.38 0.07 6.97
N GLU A 142 22.82 1.12 7.64
CA GLU A 142 22.91 1.19 9.11
C GLU A 142 21.56 1.07 9.81
N HIS A 143 20.47 1.48 9.15
CA HIS A 143 19.11 1.37 9.65
C HIS A 143 18.44 0.03 9.34
N LYS A 144 19.00 -0.74 8.42
CA LYS A 144 18.45 -2.04 7.98
C LYS A 144 19.30 -3.23 8.42
N LYS A 145 20.62 -3.07 8.59
CA LYS A 145 21.54 -4.14 9.02
C LYS A 145 21.62 -4.22 10.55
N LEU A 146 20.46 -4.41 11.16
CA LEU A 146 20.25 -4.52 12.60
C LEU A 146 19.39 -5.76 12.90
N GLU A 147 19.21 -6.09 14.18
CA GLU A 147 18.18 -7.02 14.63
C GLU A 147 16.81 -6.50 14.18
N PHE A 148 15.88 -7.42 13.92
CA PHE A 148 14.59 -7.07 13.29
C PHE A 148 13.79 -6.02 14.09
N ASP A 149 13.83 -6.07 15.42
CA ASP A 149 13.15 -5.12 16.31
C ASP A 149 13.77 -3.71 16.26
N LEU A 150 15.09 -3.61 16.06
CA LEU A 150 15.81 -2.33 15.99
C LEU A 150 15.81 -1.70 14.59
N ALA A 151 15.62 -2.49 13.55
CA ALA A 151 15.59 -1.99 12.17
C ALA A 151 14.39 -1.04 11.95
N LYS A 152 14.57 -0.02 11.10
CA LYS A 152 13.49 0.90 10.72
C LYS A 152 12.56 0.29 9.68
N ASP A 153 11.30 0.74 9.70
CA ASP A 153 10.30 0.40 8.69
C ASP A 153 10.62 1.10 7.37
N GLY A 154 10.56 0.36 6.27
CA GLY A 154 10.80 0.86 4.92
C GLY A 154 11.45 -0.16 4.01
N THR A 155 11.17 -0.06 2.73
CA THR A 155 11.75 -0.91 1.68
C THR A 155 11.85 -0.14 0.37
N ILE A 156 12.69 -0.63 -0.54
CA ILE A 156 12.73 -0.15 -1.93
C ILE A 156 11.69 -0.90 -2.74
N GLY A 157 10.96 -0.21 -3.59
CA GLY A 157 9.89 -0.84 -4.37
C GLY A 157 9.66 -0.18 -5.73
N LEU A 158 10.28 0.98 -6.00
CA LEU A 158 9.96 1.74 -7.21
C LEU A 158 10.36 0.97 -8.48
N GLU A 159 11.57 0.43 -8.52
CA GLU A 159 12.11 -0.26 -9.67
C GLU A 159 11.45 -1.62 -9.93
N SER A 160 11.01 -2.30 -8.88
CA SER A 160 10.41 -3.64 -8.96
C SER A 160 8.88 -3.64 -9.04
N ALA A 161 8.23 -2.52 -8.72
CA ALA A 161 6.77 -2.43 -8.56
C ALA A 161 6.00 -2.97 -9.76
N PHE A 162 6.33 -2.50 -10.96
CA PHE A 162 5.62 -2.88 -12.18
C PHE A 162 5.75 -4.38 -12.47
N GLY A 163 6.99 -4.91 -12.48
CA GLY A 163 7.24 -6.34 -12.73
C GLY A 163 6.61 -7.24 -11.66
N ALA A 164 6.69 -6.86 -10.38
CA ALA A 164 6.11 -7.61 -9.29
C ALA A 164 4.57 -7.69 -9.41
N LEU A 165 3.90 -6.59 -9.76
CA LEU A 165 2.45 -6.55 -9.95
C LEU A 165 1.99 -7.41 -11.14
N LEU A 166 2.76 -7.48 -12.23
CA LEU A 166 2.44 -8.33 -13.39
C LEU A 166 2.44 -9.83 -13.05
N THR A 167 3.03 -10.24 -11.93
CA THR A 167 2.96 -11.65 -11.48
C THR A 167 1.61 -12.04 -10.88
N ILE A 168 0.78 -11.05 -10.49
CA ILE A 168 -0.46 -11.27 -9.74
C ILE A 168 -1.68 -10.57 -10.31
N LEU A 169 -1.51 -9.58 -11.20
CA LEU A 169 -2.57 -8.77 -11.78
C LEU A 169 -2.45 -8.72 -13.31
N PRO A 170 -3.57 -8.59 -14.04
CA PRO A 170 -3.57 -8.31 -15.48
C PRO A 170 -2.86 -6.98 -15.79
N LEU A 171 -2.21 -6.90 -16.95
CA LEU A 171 -1.48 -5.71 -17.40
C LEU A 171 -2.34 -4.45 -17.38
N GLU A 172 -3.57 -4.54 -17.87
CA GLU A 172 -4.50 -3.41 -17.94
C GLU A 172 -4.79 -2.83 -16.56
N VAL A 173 -4.99 -3.71 -15.56
CA VAL A 173 -5.22 -3.31 -14.18
C VAL A 173 -3.96 -2.67 -13.57
N VAL A 174 -2.78 -3.24 -13.82
CA VAL A 174 -1.51 -2.68 -13.34
C VAL A 174 -1.30 -1.27 -13.88
N VAL A 175 -1.48 -1.07 -15.18
CA VAL A 175 -1.33 0.24 -15.84
C VAL A 175 -2.36 1.23 -15.30
N GLU A 176 -3.63 0.83 -15.19
CA GLU A 176 -4.70 1.66 -14.64
C GLU A 176 -4.36 2.10 -13.20
N LYS A 177 -4.09 1.15 -12.32
CA LYS A 177 -3.92 1.42 -10.87
C LYS A 177 -2.64 2.16 -10.52
N LEU A 178 -1.57 2.01 -11.29
CA LEU A 178 -0.34 2.79 -11.12
C LEU A 178 -0.48 4.24 -11.62
N ASN A 179 -1.39 4.50 -12.56
CA ASN A 179 -1.66 5.85 -13.09
C ASN A 179 -2.87 6.53 -12.43
N ALA A 180 -3.70 5.81 -11.69
CA ALA A 180 -4.94 6.33 -11.10
C ALA A 180 -4.71 7.47 -10.09
N ASN A 181 -3.54 7.55 -9.48
CA ASN A 181 -3.15 8.66 -8.60
C ASN A 181 -3.24 10.03 -9.31
N LYS A 182 -3.00 10.10 -10.62
CA LYS A 182 -3.17 11.35 -11.40
C LYS A 182 -4.62 11.86 -11.32
N LEU A 183 -5.59 10.96 -11.40
CA LEU A 183 -7.02 11.28 -11.26
C LEU A 183 -7.38 11.58 -9.79
N VAL A 184 -6.89 10.78 -8.85
CA VAL A 184 -7.15 10.95 -7.42
C VAL A 184 -6.70 12.31 -6.92
N PHE A 185 -5.52 12.77 -7.33
CA PHE A 185 -4.94 14.04 -6.90
C PHE A 185 -5.13 15.19 -7.90
N ASN A 186 -5.95 14.98 -8.94
CA ASN A 186 -6.24 15.97 -9.97
C ASN A 186 -4.97 16.60 -10.58
N THR A 187 -3.98 15.76 -10.88
CA THR A 187 -2.76 16.18 -11.59
C THR A 187 -2.92 15.99 -13.09
N GLU A 188 -2.08 16.64 -13.88
CA GLU A 188 -2.09 16.50 -15.33
C GLU A 188 -2.01 15.03 -15.74
N ASN A 189 -2.94 14.60 -16.60
CA ASN A 189 -2.96 13.25 -17.18
C ASN A 189 -2.75 13.37 -18.69
N PRO A 190 -1.49 13.47 -19.15
CA PRO A 190 -1.21 13.62 -20.58
C PRO A 190 -1.68 12.37 -21.35
N SER A 191 -2.43 12.58 -22.41
CA SER A 191 -2.82 11.52 -23.33
C SER A 191 -1.84 11.47 -24.51
N ILE A 192 -1.68 10.29 -25.11
CA ILE A 192 -0.92 10.15 -26.35
C ILE A 192 -1.74 10.79 -27.48
N GLY A 193 -1.25 11.88 -28.03
CA GLY A 193 -1.92 12.62 -29.10
C GLY A 193 -0.99 13.61 -29.79
N ILE A 194 -1.40 14.10 -30.95
CA ILE A 194 -0.66 15.13 -31.68
C ILE A 194 -0.61 16.39 -30.83
N ASP A 195 0.55 17.03 -30.74
CA ASP A 195 0.84 18.25 -29.98
C ASP A 195 0.71 18.12 -28.43
N ASN A 196 0.44 16.92 -27.91
CA ASN A 196 0.47 16.69 -26.48
C ASN A 196 1.91 16.51 -25.96
N LYS A 197 2.14 16.94 -24.72
CA LYS A 197 3.40 16.69 -24.02
C LYS A 197 3.65 15.19 -23.93
N ALA A 198 4.82 14.73 -24.36
CA ALA A 198 5.21 13.34 -24.24
C ALA A 198 5.57 13.01 -22.77
N ASP A 199 4.79 12.11 -22.16
CA ASP A 199 5.06 11.48 -20.87
C ASP A 199 4.79 9.99 -21.07
N ILE A 200 5.79 9.28 -21.59
CA ILE A 200 5.62 7.94 -22.16
C ILE A 200 6.65 7.00 -21.54
N SER A 201 6.17 5.85 -21.05
CA SER A 201 7.03 4.73 -20.64
C SER A 201 6.92 3.60 -21.67
N LEU A 202 8.05 3.08 -22.10
CA LEU A 202 8.13 1.92 -22.99
C LEU A 202 8.58 0.70 -22.16
N PHE A 203 7.84 -0.39 -22.26
CA PHE A 203 8.13 -1.62 -21.54
C PHE A 203 7.80 -2.86 -22.38
N THR A 204 8.36 -4.02 -21.99
CA THR A 204 8.02 -5.34 -22.52
C THR A 204 7.39 -6.18 -21.40
N THR A 205 6.54 -7.13 -21.76
CA THR A 205 5.89 -8.05 -20.80
C THR A 205 6.36 -9.49 -20.95
N GLY A 206 7.25 -9.76 -21.90
CA GLY A 206 7.73 -11.12 -22.25
C GLY A 206 9.00 -11.55 -21.53
N ASP A 207 9.74 -10.62 -20.96
CA ASP A 207 11.03 -10.90 -20.35
C ASP A 207 10.91 -11.09 -18.83
N ASN A 208 11.50 -12.17 -18.32
CA ASN A 208 11.64 -12.41 -16.89
C ASN A 208 13.06 -12.08 -16.44
N TRP A 209 13.19 -11.36 -15.35
CA TRP A 209 14.47 -11.04 -14.73
C TRP A 209 14.36 -11.07 -13.21
N THR A 210 15.50 -11.24 -12.54
CA THR A 210 15.55 -11.22 -11.08
C THR A 210 16.04 -9.85 -10.63
N PHE A 211 15.25 -9.18 -9.78
CA PHE A 211 15.66 -7.92 -9.17
C PHE A 211 16.75 -8.18 -8.13
N GLY A 212 17.95 -7.69 -8.40
CA GLY A 212 19.12 -7.84 -7.55
C GLY A 212 19.74 -6.49 -7.17
N LYS A 213 20.80 -6.53 -6.38
CA LYS A 213 21.51 -5.30 -5.92
C LYS A 213 22.04 -4.46 -7.08
N GLU A 214 22.38 -5.08 -8.18
CA GLU A 214 22.87 -4.45 -9.41
C GLU A 214 21.79 -3.62 -10.13
N ASN A 215 20.53 -3.81 -9.77
CA ASN A 215 19.40 -3.11 -10.38
C ASN A 215 18.91 -1.91 -9.53
N ILE A 216 19.54 -1.67 -8.38
CA ILE A 216 19.19 -0.53 -7.49
C ILE A 216 19.94 0.70 -8.01
N LEU A 217 19.20 1.77 -8.33
CA LEU A 217 19.72 3.05 -8.81
C LEU A 217 20.05 4.00 -7.66
#